data_dfd09ff6971faaab00a3bea6d235ab24
#
_entry.id   dfd09ff6971faaab00a3bea6d235ab24
#
_cell.length_a   1.000
_cell.length_b   1.000
_cell.length_c   1.000
_cell.angle_alpha   90.00
_cell.angle_beta   90.00
_cell.angle_gamma   90.00
#
_symmetry.space_group_name_H-M   'P 1'
#
loop_
_entity.id
_entity.type
_entity.pdbx_description
1 polymer ?
#
loop_
_entity_poly.entity_id
_entity_poly.type
_entity_poly.pdbx_seq_one_letter_code
_entity_poly.pdbx_strand_id
1 'polypeptide(L)'
;MILVAEAPEKPGNIGAILRTADAANVDAVIIANPKTDLYNPNIIRSSIGCVFTNTIALGNTSEIITFLKNKNISIYSAILQESEAYHTCNFKESTAIVVGTESTGLSSQWRDESKKNIHIPMQGEIDSMNVSVAAGILLFEVKKQRNFN
;
A
#
# COMPACT_ATOMS: atom_id res chain seq x y z
N MET A 1 -0.02 8.23 8.17
CA MET A 1 -0.44 7.08 7.32
C MET A 1 0.68 6.75 6.36
N ILE A 2 1.06 5.48 6.26
CA ILE A 2 2.10 4.99 5.35
C ILE A 2 1.47 4.04 4.34
N LEU A 3 1.89 4.12 3.09
CA LEU A 3 1.59 3.11 2.07
C LEU A 3 2.82 2.23 1.88
N VAL A 4 2.65 0.92 1.96
CA VAL A 4 3.71 -0.05 1.65
C VAL A 4 3.29 -0.84 0.42
N ALA A 5 4.18 -0.93 -0.57
CA ALA A 5 4.00 -1.77 -1.75
C ALA A 5 5.08 -2.85 -1.77
N GLU A 6 4.67 -4.12 -1.69
CA GLU A 6 5.62 -5.24 -1.74
C GLU A 6 5.92 -5.64 -3.18
N ALA A 7 7.20 -5.64 -3.53
CA ALA A 7 7.76 -6.13 -4.77
C ALA A 7 6.99 -5.68 -6.04
N PRO A 8 6.58 -4.41 -6.17
CA PRO A 8 5.88 -3.96 -7.35
C PRO A 8 6.78 -4.09 -8.58
N GLU A 9 6.26 -4.67 -9.66
CA GLU A 9 7.07 -5.00 -10.84
C GLU A 9 6.86 -4.02 -11.99
N LYS A 10 5.59 -3.67 -12.28
CA LYS A 10 5.25 -2.86 -13.45
C LYS A 10 5.48 -1.37 -13.17
N PRO A 11 6.35 -0.69 -13.94
CA PRO A 11 6.61 0.74 -13.75
C PRO A 11 5.35 1.61 -13.76
N GLY A 12 4.38 1.29 -14.61
CA GLY A 12 3.10 1.99 -14.66
C GLY A 12 2.29 1.90 -13.35
N ASN A 13 2.28 0.72 -12.72
CA ASN A 13 1.63 0.53 -11.42
C ASN A 13 2.37 1.29 -10.31
N ILE A 14 3.70 1.26 -10.33
CA ILE A 14 4.51 1.99 -9.35
C ILE A 14 4.23 3.49 -9.46
N GLY A 15 4.26 4.03 -10.67
CA GLY A 15 3.94 5.44 -10.89
C GLY A 15 2.52 5.81 -10.45
N ALA A 16 1.54 4.98 -10.76
CA ALA A 16 0.15 5.17 -10.33
C ALA A 16 -0.01 5.11 -8.81
N ILE A 17 0.70 4.20 -8.13
CA ILE A 17 0.74 4.11 -6.67
C ILE A 17 1.31 5.41 -6.07
N LEU A 18 2.41 5.91 -6.59
CA LEU A 18 3.03 7.16 -6.12
C LEU A 18 2.11 8.37 -6.32
N ARG A 19 1.42 8.43 -7.46
CA ARG A 19 0.44 9.48 -7.74
C ARG A 19 -0.76 9.41 -6.78
N THR A 20 -1.25 8.20 -6.50
CA THR A 20 -2.35 7.97 -5.54
C THR A 20 -1.93 8.35 -4.12
N ALA A 21 -0.71 8.00 -3.73
CA ALA A 21 -0.13 8.34 -2.43
C ALA A 21 -0.04 9.86 -2.23
N ASP A 22 0.42 10.58 -3.26
CA ASP A 22 0.47 12.04 -3.27
C ASP A 22 -0.94 12.63 -3.11
N ALA A 23 -1.91 12.16 -3.90
CA ALA A 23 -3.29 12.61 -3.82
C ALA A 23 -3.92 12.38 -2.44
N ALA A 24 -3.58 11.29 -1.77
CA ALA A 24 -4.02 10.98 -0.41
C ALA A 24 -3.19 11.67 0.68
N ASN A 25 -2.14 12.40 0.31
CA ASN A 25 -1.20 13.03 1.24
C ASN A 25 -0.74 12.05 2.33
N VAL A 26 -0.13 10.94 1.92
CA VAL A 26 0.47 9.99 2.86
C VAL A 26 1.78 10.55 3.42
N ASP A 27 2.14 10.16 4.62
CA ASP A 27 3.40 10.61 5.24
C ASP A 27 4.63 10.00 4.56
N ALA A 28 4.52 8.78 4.06
CA ALA A 28 5.57 8.10 3.31
C ALA A 28 5.02 6.95 2.46
N VAL A 29 5.75 6.61 1.40
CA VAL A 29 5.60 5.39 0.62
C VAL A 29 6.84 4.53 0.86
N ILE A 30 6.64 3.26 1.19
CA ILE A 30 7.74 2.30 1.36
C ILE A 30 7.61 1.22 0.31
N ILE A 31 8.67 0.99 -0.47
CA ILE A 31 8.75 -0.11 -1.42
C ILE A 31 9.53 -1.24 -0.76
N ALA A 32 8.83 -2.34 -0.48
CA ALA A 32 9.44 -3.55 0.06
C ALA A 32 9.96 -4.42 -1.08
N ASN A 33 11.20 -4.88 -0.96
CA ASN A 33 11.84 -5.75 -1.95
C ASN A 33 11.75 -5.20 -3.39
N PRO A 34 12.28 -3.99 -3.67
CA PRO A 34 12.15 -3.35 -4.96
C PRO A 34 12.74 -4.21 -6.08
N LYS A 35 12.03 -4.29 -7.21
CA LYS A 35 12.41 -5.09 -8.39
C LYS A 35 12.91 -4.24 -9.55
N THR A 36 12.73 -2.95 -9.50
CA THR A 36 13.14 -2.01 -10.54
C THR A 36 13.67 -0.72 -9.93
N ASP A 37 14.47 -0.01 -10.69
CA ASP A 37 14.96 1.31 -10.30
C ASP A 37 13.78 2.28 -10.20
N LEU A 38 13.66 2.92 -9.05
CA LEU A 38 12.61 3.90 -8.76
C LEU A 38 12.65 5.11 -9.73
N TYR A 39 13.83 5.44 -10.24
CA TYR A 39 14.03 6.51 -11.20
C TYR A 39 13.97 6.05 -12.66
N ASN A 40 13.45 4.86 -12.92
CA ASN A 40 13.11 4.41 -14.27
C ASN A 40 12.26 5.49 -14.98
N PRO A 41 12.58 5.87 -16.22
CA PRO A 41 11.84 6.92 -16.95
C PRO A 41 10.33 6.68 -17.03
N ASN A 42 9.90 5.41 -17.09
CA ASN A 42 8.49 5.06 -17.12
C ASN A 42 7.80 5.29 -15.77
N ILE A 43 8.51 5.16 -14.65
CA ILE A 43 8.00 5.51 -13.31
C ILE A 43 7.90 7.03 -13.18
N ILE A 44 8.92 7.77 -13.57
CA ILE A 44 8.89 9.24 -13.55
C ILE A 44 7.70 9.76 -14.36
N ARG A 45 7.50 9.23 -15.56
CA ARG A 45 6.41 9.63 -16.45
C ARG A 45 5.04 9.25 -15.89
N SER A 46 4.84 7.99 -15.50
CA SER A 46 3.55 7.50 -15.00
C SER A 46 3.16 8.09 -13.63
N SER A 47 4.14 8.49 -12.82
CA SER A 47 3.91 9.18 -11.56
C SER A 47 3.63 10.67 -11.72
N ILE A 48 3.78 11.22 -12.92
CA ILE A 48 3.68 12.67 -13.19
C ILE A 48 4.63 13.47 -12.26
N GLY A 49 5.83 12.92 -12.02
CA GLY A 49 6.82 13.52 -11.12
C GLY A 49 6.58 13.28 -9.62
N CYS A 50 5.53 12.56 -9.24
CA CYS A 50 5.27 12.28 -7.81
C CYS A 50 6.35 11.41 -7.15
N VAL A 51 7.22 10.77 -7.92
CA VAL A 51 8.43 10.13 -7.40
C VAL A 51 9.36 11.12 -6.68
N PHE A 52 9.30 12.39 -7.04
CA PHE A 52 10.12 13.44 -6.43
C PHE A 52 9.41 14.21 -5.30
N THR A 53 8.10 14.12 -5.19
CA THR A 53 7.32 14.84 -4.17
C THR A 53 6.98 13.97 -2.96
N ASN A 54 6.86 12.66 -3.12
CA ASN A 54 6.64 11.75 -2.00
C ASN A 54 7.94 11.52 -1.20
N THR A 55 7.79 11.32 0.10
CA THR A 55 8.83 10.71 0.93
C THR A 55 8.84 9.22 0.66
N ILE A 56 9.90 8.69 0.06
CA ILE A 56 9.99 7.29 -0.35
C ILE A 56 11.15 6.61 0.35
N ALA A 57 10.90 5.42 0.89
CA ALA A 57 11.92 4.54 1.47
C ALA A 57 11.91 3.18 0.79
N LEU A 58 13.04 2.52 0.78
CA LEU A 58 13.23 1.18 0.24
C LEU A 58 13.77 0.27 1.33
N GLY A 59 13.39 -0.99 1.33
CA GLY A 59 13.91 -1.97 2.27
C GLY A 59 13.38 -3.37 1.98
N ASN A 60 13.80 -4.34 2.79
CA ASN A 60 13.19 -5.66 2.74
C ASN A 60 12.00 -5.77 3.70
N THR A 61 11.17 -6.77 3.48
CA THR A 61 9.94 -6.99 4.26
C THR A 61 10.20 -7.03 5.77
N SER A 62 11.20 -7.77 6.22
CA SER A 62 11.52 -7.92 7.66
C SER A 62 11.92 -6.60 8.32
N GLU A 63 12.77 -5.82 7.66
CA GLU A 63 13.20 -4.50 8.14
C GLU A 63 12.02 -3.53 8.26
N ILE A 64 11.15 -3.53 7.27
CA ILE A 64 9.99 -2.64 7.23
C ILE A 64 8.99 -3.01 8.34
N ILE A 65 8.69 -4.29 8.52
CA ILE A 65 7.81 -4.77 9.59
C ILE A 65 8.38 -4.37 10.95
N THR A 66 9.68 -4.59 11.18
CA THR A 66 10.35 -4.20 12.42
C THR A 66 10.25 -2.70 12.67
N PHE A 67 10.49 -1.89 11.64
CA PHE A 67 10.36 -0.44 11.72
C PHE A 67 8.93 -0.01 12.10
N LEU A 68 7.92 -0.55 11.41
CA LEU A 68 6.52 -0.20 11.66
C LEU A 68 6.10 -0.56 13.09
N LYS A 69 6.48 -1.75 13.57
CA LYS A 69 6.20 -2.19 14.94
C LYS A 69 6.90 -1.32 15.99
N ASN A 70 8.16 -1.00 15.78
CA ASN A 70 8.92 -0.15 16.71
C ASN A 70 8.35 1.28 16.79
N LYS A 71 7.67 1.73 15.74
CA LYS A 71 6.99 3.04 15.70
C LYS A 71 5.51 2.97 16.14
N ASN A 72 5.04 1.81 16.61
CA ASN A 72 3.64 1.57 16.96
C ASN A 72 2.66 1.91 15.83
N ILE A 73 3.04 1.59 14.60
CA ILE A 73 2.20 1.76 13.41
C ILE A 73 1.49 0.44 13.13
N SER A 74 0.17 0.46 13.18
CA SER A 74 -0.66 -0.71 12.92
C SER A 74 -0.62 -1.10 11.44
N ILE A 75 -0.31 -2.35 11.16
CA ILE A 75 -0.19 -2.89 9.80
C ILE A 75 -1.52 -3.50 9.37
N TYR A 76 -2.02 -3.09 8.21
CA TYR A 76 -3.20 -3.65 7.55
C TYR A 76 -2.81 -4.11 6.16
N SER A 77 -2.85 -5.42 5.93
CA SER A 77 -2.43 -6.02 4.66
C SER A 77 -3.63 -6.36 3.79
N ALA A 78 -3.59 -5.88 2.55
CA ALA A 78 -4.63 -6.17 1.56
C ALA A 78 -4.47 -7.59 1.02
N ILE A 79 -5.26 -8.52 1.55
CA ILE A 79 -5.22 -9.96 1.27
C ILE A 79 -6.65 -10.46 1.13
N LEU A 80 -6.91 -11.30 0.11
CA LEU A 80 -8.27 -11.82 -0.12
C LEU A 80 -8.68 -12.89 0.89
N GLN A 81 -7.75 -13.78 1.25
CA GLN A 81 -8.02 -14.93 2.08
C GLN A 81 -7.89 -14.60 3.58
N GLU A 82 -8.78 -15.17 4.40
CA GLU A 82 -8.73 -15.00 5.86
C GLU A 82 -8.64 -13.52 6.26
N SER A 83 -9.51 -12.71 5.69
CA SER A 83 -9.51 -11.25 5.87
C SER A 83 -10.92 -10.74 6.14
N GLU A 84 -10.99 -9.54 6.69
CA GLU A 84 -12.26 -8.84 6.92
C GLU A 84 -12.43 -7.67 5.94
N ALA A 85 -13.67 -7.26 5.70
CA ALA A 85 -13.94 -6.16 4.80
C ALA A 85 -13.32 -4.86 5.35
N TYR A 86 -12.57 -4.13 4.52
CA TYR A 86 -11.82 -2.95 4.94
C TYR A 86 -12.67 -1.90 5.65
N HIS A 87 -13.90 -1.72 5.23
CA HIS A 87 -14.80 -0.69 5.78
C HIS A 87 -15.31 -0.99 7.20
N THR A 88 -15.08 -2.20 7.72
CA THR A 88 -15.38 -2.58 9.10
C THR A 88 -14.23 -2.29 10.06
N CYS A 89 -13.08 -1.90 9.55
CA CYS A 89 -11.88 -1.62 10.34
C CYS A 89 -11.83 -0.17 10.81
N ASN A 90 -11.14 0.05 11.94
CA ASN A 90 -10.89 1.39 12.46
C ASN A 90 -9.46 1.82 12.12
N PHE A 91 -9.32 2.85 11.29
CA PHE A 91 -8.05 3.39 10.82
C PHE A 91 -7.68 4.74 11.43
N LYS A 92 -8.26 5.11 12.56
CA LYS A 92 -8.03 6.42 13.18
C LYS A 92 -6.62 6.60 13.75
N GLU A 93 -6.00 5.49 14.19
CA GLU A 93 -4.63 5.51 14.71
C GLU A 93 -3.57 5.44 13.60
N SER A 94 -2.30 5.50 14.01
CA SER A 94 -1.17 5.35 13.07
C SER A 94 -1.28 4.04 12.30
N THR A 95 -1.33 4.14 10.98
CA THR A 95 -1.69 3.03 10.08
C THR A 95 -0.71 2.93 8.93
N ALA A 96 -0.31 1.71 8.62
CA ALA A 96 0.33 1.32 7.37
C ALA A 96 -0.63 0.42 6.57
N ILE A 97 -0.94 0.82 5.34
CA ILE A 97 -1.67 0.00 4.37
C ILE A 97 -0.64 -0.70 3.49
N VAL A 98 -0.73 -2.02 3.41
CA VAL A 98 0.21 -2.83 2.65
C VAL A 98 -0.50 -3.48 1.46
N VAL A 99 0.04 -3.27 0.27
CA VAL A 99 -0.48 -3.87 -0.98
C VAL A 99 0.60 -4.72 -1.65
N GLY A 100 0.19 -5.81 -2.26
CA GLY A 100 1.08 -6.73 -2.95
C GLY A 100 0.99 -6.63 -4.47
N THR A 101 1.69 -7.54 -5.15
CA THR A 101 1.62 -7.66 -6.61
C THR A 101 0.28 -8.26 -7.05
N GLU A 102 -0.12 -7.96 -8.29
CA GLU A 102 -1.33 -8.53 -8.89
C GLU A 102 -1.22 -10.04 -9.11
N SER A 103 -0.01 -10.56 -9.32
CA SER A 103 0.25 -11.97 -9.65
C SER A 103 0.30 -12.89 -8.43
N THR A 104 0.99 -12.49 -7.38
CA THR A 104 1.27 -13.34 -6.20
C THR A 104 0.70 -12.79 -4.89
N GLY A 105 0.20 -11.56 -4.90
CA GLY A 105 -0.26 -10.89 -3.69
C GLY A 105 0.88 -10.61 -2.70
N LEU A 106 0.57 -10.59 -1.43
CA LEU A 106 1.52 -10.36 -0.35
C LEU A 106 2.14 -11.67 0.14
N SER A 107 3.41 -11.60 0.56
CA SER A 107 4.08 -12.72 1.22
C SER A 107 3.42 -13.07 2.56
N SER A 108 3.62 -14.31 3.01
CA SER A 108 3.06 -14.81 4.28
C SER A 108 3.51 -14.00 5.49
N GLN A 109 4.68 -13.41 5.44
CA GLN A 109 5.22 -12.60 6.52
C GLN A 109 4.32 -11.37 6.81
N TRP A 110 3.80 -10.70 5.79
CA TRP A 110 2.83 -9.62 5.97
C TRP A 110 1.53 -10.12 6.58
N ARG A 111 1.04 -11.28 6.11
CA ARG A 111 -0.18 -11.90 6.64
C ARG A 111 -0.07 -12.17 8.13
N ASP A 112 1.05 -12.74 8.57
CA ASP A 112 1.26 -13.16 9.95
C ASP A 112 1.50 -11.99 10.90
N GLU A 113 2.11 -10.92 10.40
CA GLU A 113 2.54 -9.77 11.20
C GLU A 113 1.56 -8.59 11.19
N SER A 114 0.50 -8.65 10.40
CA SER A 114 -0.53 -7.62 10.34
C SER A 114 -1.43 -7.65 11.57
N LYS A 115 -1.83 -6.47 12.01
CA LYS A 115 -2.90 -6.31 12.99
C LYS A 115 -4.20 -6.92 12.47
N LYS A 116 -4.48 -6.69 11.16
CA LYS A 116 -5.59 -7.28 10.43
C LYS A 116 -5.25 -7.45 8.96
N ASN A 117 -5.74 -8.53 8.38
CA ASN A 117 -5.81 -8.72 6.94
C ASN A 117 -7.16 -8.17 6.46
N ILE A 118 -7.15 -7.40 5.41
CA ILE A 118 -8.33 -6.69 4.91
C ILE A 118 -8.54 -6.93 3.42
N HIS A 119 -9.78 -6.90 2.98
CA HIS A 119 -10.11 -7.00 1.56
C HIS A 119 -11.15 -5.94 1.17
N ILE A 120 -11.16 -5.62 -0.12
CA ILE A 120 -12.22 -4.83 -0.74
C ILE A 120 -13.26 -5.81 -1.28
N PRO A 121 -14.52 -5.78 -0.78
CA PRO A 121 -15.55 -6.69 -1.28
C PRO A 121 -15.80 -6.49 -2.78
N MET A 122 -15.64 -7.56 -3.57
CA MET A 122 -15.95 -7.57 -5.00
C MET A 122 -17.40 -7.98 -5.22
N GLN A 123 -18.09 -7.31 -6.12
CA GLN A 123 -19.51 -7.55 -6.41
C GLN A 123 -19.74 -8.21 -7.78
N GLY A 124 -18.67 -8.34 -8.57
CA GLY A 124 -18.70 -8.98 -9.89
C GLY A 124 -18.11 -10.39 -9.88
N GLU A 125 -17.69 -10.85 -11.04
CA GLU A 125 -17.10 -12.20 -11.22
C GLU A 125 -15.60 -12.23 -10.91
N ILE A 126 -14.90 -11.10 -11.07
CA ILE A 126 -13.46 -11.02 -10.78
C ILE A 126 -13.21 -10.83 -9.28
N ASP A 127 -12.12 -11.36 -8.79
CA ASP A 127 -11.74 -11.37 -7.38
C ASP A 127 -10.71 -10.28 -7.00
N SER A 128 -10.20 -9.55 -7.97
CA SER A 128 -9.16 -8.54 -7.74
C SER A 128 -9.30 -7.35 -8.70
N MET A 129 -8.66 -6.25 -8.36
CA MET A 129 -8.55 -5.06 -9.19
C MET A 129 -7.10 -4.59 -9.27
N ASN A 130 -6.81 -3.64 -10.15
CA ASN A 130 -5.48 -3.04 -10.25
C ASN A 130 -5.00 -2.54 -8.88
N VAL A 131 -3.75 -2.81 -8.57
CA VAL A 131 -3.16 -2.51 -7.25
C VAL A 131 -3.21 -1.02 -6.87
N SER A 132 -3.05 -0.13 -7.85
CA SER A 132 -3.11 1.32 -7.57
C SER A 132 -4.55 1.78 -7.27
N VAL A 133 -5.54 1.14 -7.88
CA VAL A 133 -6.97 1.39 -7.58
C VAL A 133 -7.29 0.89 -6.18
N ALA A 134 -6.89 -0.34 -5.85
CA ALA A 134 -7.07 -0.88 -4.50
C ALA A 134 -6.41 0.00 -3.43
N ALA A 135 -5.17 0.44 -3.66
CA ALA A 135 -4.48 1.36 -2.79
C ALA A 135 -5.27 2.67 -2.60
N GLY A 136 -5.81 3.23 -3.67
CA GLY A 136 -6.63 4.44 -3.62
C GLY A 136 -7.86 4.28 -2.73
N ILE A 137 -8.62 3.20 -2.91
CA ILE A 137 -9.80 2.91 -2.10
C ILE A 137 -9.44 2.85 -0.61
N LEU A 138 -8.40 2.08 -0.27
CA LEU A 138 -7.97 1.89 1.11
C LEU A 138 -7.44 3.17 1.75
N LEU A 139 -6.59 3.91 1.05
CA LEU A 139 -6.02 5.17 1.55
C LEU A 139 -7.10 6.23 1.78
N PHE A 140 -8.06 6.36 0.87
CA PHE A 140 -9.13 7.33 1.01
C PHE A 140 -10.16 6.92 2.08
N GLU A 141 -10.34 5.63 2.37
CA GLU A 141 -11.09 5.22 3.55
C GLU A 141 -10.39 5.65 4.84
N VAL A 142 -9.07 5.48 4.93
CA VAL A 142 -8.30 5.99 6.08
C VAL A 142 -8.49 7.49 6.24
N LYS A 143 -8.36 8.25 5.15
CA LYS A 143 -8.56 9.70 5.16
C LYS A 143 -9.97 10.11 5.56
N LYS A 144 -10.97 9.43 5.04
CA LYS A 144 -12.38 9.65 5.39
C LYS A 144 -12.60 9.50 6.90
N GLN A 145 -12.11 8.41 7.50
CA GLN A 145 -12.25 8.16 8.92
C GLN A 145 -11.53 9.20 9.79
N ARG A 146 -10.53 9.86 9.25
CA ARG A 146 -9.77 10.96 9.89
C ARG A 146 -10.26 12.35 9.50
N ASN A 147 -11.45 12.46 8.89
CA ASN A 147 -12.01 13.72 8.40
C ASN A 147 -11.06 14.48 7.44
N PHE A 148 -10.31 13.74 6.63
CA PHE A 148 -9.32 14.26 5.68
C PHE A 148 -8.18 15.08 6.31
N ASN A 149 -7.88 14.83 7.55
CA ASN A 149 -6.72 15.39 8.27
C ASN A 149 -5.46 14.52 8.11
#